data_cde9fdb7f602d165e3054eecc3794e59
#
_entry.id   cde9fdb7f602d165e3054eecc3794e59
#
_cell.length_a   1.000
_cell.length_b   1.000
_cell.length_c   1.000
_cell.angle_alpha   90.00
_cell.angle_beta   90.00
_cell.angle_gamma   90.00
#
_symmetry.space_group_name_H-M   'P 1'
#
loop_
_entity.id
_entity.type
_entity.pdbx_description
1 polymer ?
#
loop_
_entity_poly.entity_id
_entity_poly.type
_entity_poly.pdbx_seq_one_letter_code
_entity_poly.pdbx_strand_id
1 'polypeptide(L)'
;MDGSSSSKGKRASRAGVSTAVHEVLIVGAGFAGLGCAIRLRQAGIEDIVILERGTEVGGTWRDNQYPGAACDIPSNLYSYSFALNPEWSRGYSGSREILDYMHRLVSRFELRPLLRLRHNVTALHYDDAQGIWLVSTESGERHAARSVIMAAGPLSNASFPAMPGIDSYRGHKVHSAHWDHGYDFAGKRVAVIGTGASAIQIVPELVKQASSVKVFQRTPGWVLPRPDYTAPQWSKALMRHLPLAQRALRRALYLAHESMATGLIWDTPVTGMLQRVARLHLRSQVKERWLRRQLTPDFRIGCKRVLVSNDWYPALQQPNCKLITWPIAALSPAGIRTAEGVEHQVDCIVFATGFDLCKTGAPLPVRGAGGRELGAEWARGAQAYKSVSVAGYPNLYLTFGPNSGPGHNSALVYMESQIDYIVRAIRTLRDRKLRWLEVRGDAQARYNRSIQKRLAKTNWNSGCKSWYLTGDGYNATMYPGFATQYARQMGKLNLRDYRAG
;
A
#
# COMPACT_ATOMS: atom_id res chain seq x y z
N MET A 1 68.34 -9.91 14.59
CA MET A 1 68.00 -8.47 14.51
C MET A 1 66.54 -8.32 14.16
N ASP A 2 65.90 -7.88 15.15
CA ASP A 2 64.41 -7.73 15.26
C ASP A 2 63.79 -6.85 14.20
N GLY A 3 62.60 -7.25 13.76
CA GLY A 3 61.73 -6.47 12.93
C GLY A 3 60.25 -6.73 13.29
N SER A 4 59.81 -6.15 14.42
CA SER A 4 58.44 -6.25 14.89
C SER A 4 57.45 -5.48 13.96
N SER A 5 56.56 -6.16 13.29
CA SER A 5 55.40 -5.53 12.57
C SER A 5 54.22 -5.38 13.52
N SER A 6 54.01 -4.16 13.93
CA SER A 6 52.84 -3.70 14.72
C SER A 6 51.56 -3.82 13.89
N SER A 7 50.68 -4.76 14.20
CA SER A 7 49.32 -4.84 13.69
C SER A 7 48.46 -3.78 14.39
N LYS A 8 48.16 -2.66 13.69
CA LYS A 8 47.15 -1.70 14.11
C LYS A 8 45.75 -2.33 13.97
N GLY A 9 45.21 -2.80 15.09
CA GLY A 9 43.82 -3.21 15.19
C GLY A 9 42.91 -2.06 14.85
N LYS A 10 42.07 -2.18 13.79
CA LYS A 10 40.96 -1.28 13.50
C LYS A 10 39.97 -1.37 14.66
N ARG A 11 39.91 -0.35 15.50
CA ARG A 11 38.83 -0.16 16.44
C ARG A 11 37.53 0.02 15.63
N ALA A 12 36.65 -0.98 15.73
CA ALA A 12 35.27 -0.84 15.28
C ALA A 12 34.64 0.34 16.07
N SER A 13 34.17 1.36 15.36
CA SER A 13 33.47 2.48 15.96
C SER A 13 32.22 1.91 16.64
N ARG A 14 32.09 2.10 17.95
CA ARG A 14 30.86 1.82 18.69
C ARG A 14 29.80 2.76 18.11
N ALA A 15 28.82 2.20 17.39
CA ALA A 15 27.64 2.94 16.95
C ALA A 15 26.98 3.60 18.18
N GLY A 16 26.82 4.92 18.13
CA GLY A 16 26.28 5.70 19.23
C GLY A 16 24.83 5.30 19.49
N VAL A 17 24.53 4.84 20.70
CA VAL A 17 23.15 4.73 21.17
C VAL A 17 22.69 6.15 21.48
N SER A 18 21.63 6.65 20.82
CA SER A 18 20.95 7.86 21.26
C SER A 18 20.43 7.63 22.68
N THR A 19 20.92 8.41 23.64
CA THR A 19 20.52 8.28 25.06
C THR A 19 19.12 8.80 25.34
N ALA A 20 18.52 9.52 24.39
CA ALA A 20 17.16 10.09 24.52
C ALA A 20 16.09 9.06 24.16
N VAL A 21 15.14 8.84 25.08
CA VAL A 21 13.95 8.01 24.84
C VAL A 21 12.83 8.91 24.37
N HIS A 22 12.46 8.80 23.08
CA HIS A 22 11.34 9.55 22.50
C HIS A 22 9.98 9.08 23.04
N GLU A 23 9.00 9.98 23.10
CA GLU A 23 7.63 9.60 23.44
C GLU A 23 7.03 8.70 22.32
N VAL A 24 7.24 9.11 21.06
CA VAL A 24 6.73 8.38 19.90
C VAL A 24 7.77 8.29 18.76
N LEU A 25 8.00 7.09 18.26
CA LEU A 25 8.76 6.86 17.04
C LEU A 25 7.84 6.31 15.95
N ILE A 26 7.91 6.91 14.76
CA ILE A 26 7.13 6.53 13.59
C ILE A 26 8.06 5.94 12.53
N VAL A 27 7.76 4.74 12.05
CA VAL A 27 8.52 4.08 10.97
C VAL A 27 7.83 4.32 9.64
N GLY A 28 8.41 5.16 8.80
CA GLY A 28 7.92 5.53 7.47
C GLY A 28 7.27 6.91 7.41
N ALA A 29 7.59 7.66 6.34
CA ALA A 29 7.07 9.01 6.05
C ALA A 29 6.14 9.03 4.81
N GLY A 30 5.37 7.96 4.62
CA GLY A 30 4.22 7.94 3.71
C GLY A 30 3.01 8.65 4.31
N PHE A 31 1.84 8.55 3.65
CA PHE A 31 0.60 9.10 4.21
C PHE A 31 0.38 8.71 5.66
N ALA A 32 0.54 7.44 6.01
CA ALA A 32 0.30 6.97 7.37
C ALA A 32 1.16 7.69 8.42
N GLY A 33 2.47 7.77 8.18
CA GLY A 33 3.39 8.40 9.13
C GLY A 33 3.19 9.90 9.26
N LEU A 34 3.04 10.61 8.13
CA LEU A 34 2.75 12.05 8.13
C LEU A 34 1.44 12.35 8.86
N GLY A 35 0.37 11.57 8.58
CA GLY A 35 -0.92 11.73 9.24
C GLY A 35 -0.84 11.48 10.75
N CYS A 36 -0.10 10.45 11.19
CA CYS A 36 0.15 10.20 12.62
C CYS A 36 0.86 11.40 13.29
N ALA A 37 1.94 11.90 12.70
CA ALA A 37 2.69 13.02 13.24
C ALA A 37 1.83 14.29 13.38
N ILE A 38 1.04 14.63 12.33
CA ILE A 38 0.13 15.77 12.36
C ILE A 38 -0.88 15.63 13.50
N ARG A 39 -1.54 14.48 13.61
CA ARG A 39 -2.61 14.28 14.60
C ARG A 39 -2.07 14.17 16.03
N LEU A 40 -0.88 13.61 16.21
CA LEU A 40 -0.19 13.58 17.51
C LEU A 40 0.16 15.00 17.98
N ARG A 41 0.75 15.82 17.11
CA ARG A 41 1.05 17.23 17.43
C ARG A 41 -0.21 18.03 17.76
N GLN A 42 -1.29 17.84 16.98
CA GLN A 42 -2.60 18.44 17.29
C GLN A 42 -3.17 18.00 18.65
N ALA A 43 -2.74 16.84 19.15
CA ALA A 43 -3.09 16.32 20.47
C ALA A 43 -2.10 16.72 21.58
N GLY A 44 -1.12 17.60 21.27
CA GLY A 44 -0.12 18.11 22.22
C GLY A 44 1.00 17.09 22.52
N ILE A 45 1.27 16.16 21.63
CA ILE A 45 2.40 15.23 21.70
C ILE A 45 3.47 15.73 20.73
N GLU A 46 4.55 16.30 21.28
CA GLU A 46 5.58 17.00 20.50
C GLU A 46 6.86 16.18 20.33
N ASP A 47 7.20 15.30 21.27
CA ASP A 47 8.41 14.46 21.19
C ASP A 47 8.15 13.27 20.26
N ILE A 48 8.29 13.54 18.96
CA ILE A 48 8.07 12.62 17.87
C ILE A 48 9.30 12.56 16.98
N VAL A 49 9.73 11.37 16.60
CA VAL A 49 10.72 11.15 15.53
C VAL A 49 10.12 10.27 14.43
N ILE A 50 10.36 10.62 13.17
CA ILE A 50 9.93 9.86 12.00
C ILE A 50 11.17 9.33 11.28
N LEU A 51 11.34 8.02 11.19
CA LEU A 51 12.42 7.39 10.45
C LEU A 51 11.92 6.96 9.07
N GLU A 52 12.54 7.48 8.02
CA GLU A 52 12.20 7.18 6.62
C GLU A 52 13.42 6.66 5.86
N ARG A 53 13.28 5.53 5.19
CA ARG A 53 14.36 4.91 4.39
C ARG A 53 14.74 5.74 3.16
N GLY A 54 13.80 6.46 2.59
CA GLY A 54 13.99 7.26 1.38
C GLY A 54 14.73 8.57 1.63
N THR A 55 15.06 9.23 0.52
CA THR A 55 15.69 10.55 0.51
C THR A 55 14.70 11.69 0.73
N GLU A 56 13.41 11.38 0.65
CA GLU A 56 12.28 12.30 0.84
C GLU A 56 11.05 11.55 1.36
N VAL A 57 10.03 12.29 1.74
CA VAL A 57 8.71 11.75 2.11
C VAL A 57 7.99 11.17 0.90
N GLY A 58 6.87 10.48 1.11
CA GLY A 58 5.98 10.08 0.01
C GLY A 58 5.61 8.61 -0.03
N GLY A 59 6.47 7.69 0.43
CA GLY A 59 6.22 6.26 0.41
C GLY A 59 5.76 5.78 -0.98
N THR A 60 4.57 5.17 -1.07
CA THR A 60 4.02 4.65 -2.34
C THR A 60 4.07 5.67 -3.50
N TRP A 61 3.86 6.95 -3.26
CA TRP A 61 3.80 7.97 -4.30
C TRP A 61 5.17 8.51 -4.70
N ARG A 62 6.17 8.37 -3.85
CA ARG A 62 7.58 8.54 -4.19
C ARG A 62 8.09 7.34 -5.00
N ASP A 63 7.74 6.12 -4.59
CA ASP A 63 8.31 4.90 -5.15
C ASP A 63 7.64 4.51 -6.49
N ASN A 64 6.34 4.80 -6.69
CA ASN A 64 5.61 4.44 -7.90
C ASN A 64 5.47 5.64 -8.86
N GLN A 65 6.50 5.85 -9.66
CA GLN A 65 6.58 6.95 -10.63
C GLN A 65 6.64 6.47 -12.10
N TYR A 66 6.15 5.27 -12.37
CA TYR A 66 6.03 4.77 -13.73
C TYR A 66 5.09 5.66 -14.58
N PRO A 67 5.25 5.69 -15.91
CA PRO A 67 4.40 6.49 -16.78
C PRO A 67 2.91 6.18 -16.61
N GLY A 68 2.10 7.21 -16.47
CA GLY A 68 0.66 7.06 -16.24
C GLY A 68 0.26 6.75 -14.80
N ALA A 69 1.21 6.69 -13.85
CA ALA A 69 0.93 6.41 -12.43
C ALA A 69 -0.07 7.43 -11.85
N ALA A 70 -1.22 6.95 -11.41
CA ALA A 70 -2.30 7.77 -10.85
C ALA A 70 -3.10 6.99 -9.81
N CYS A 71 -3.82 7.72 -8.96
CA CYS A 71 -4.74 7.12 -8.01
C CYS A 71 -6.01 6.60 -8.73
N ASP A 72 -6.53 5.46 -8.26
CA ASP A 72 -7.81 4.90 -8.70
C ASP A 72 -9.00 5.35 -7.83
N ILE A 73 -8.76 6.31 -6.94
CA ILE A 73 -9.77 6.95 -6.08
C ILE A 73 -9.84 8.44 -6.44
N PRO A 74 -11.03 9.05 -6.46
CA PRO A 74 -11.18 10.48 -6.76
C PRO A 74 -10.34 11.37 -5.84
N SER A 75 -9.67 12.38 -6.40
CA SER A 75 -8.70 13.24 -5.73
C SER A 75 -9.25 13.90 -4.47
N ASN A 76 -10.49 14.40 -4.51
CA ASN A 76 -11.14 15.01 -3.34
C ASN A 76 -11.47 14.02 -2.23
N LEU A 77 -11.47 12.71 -2.50
CA LEU A 77 -11.60 11.66 -1.50
C LEU A 77 -10.24 11.10 -1.06
N TYR A 78 -9.22 11.17 -1.95
CA TYR A 78 -7.87 10.73 -1.69
C TYR A 78 -6.99 11.87 -1.15
N SER A 79 -7.45 12.51 -0.11
CA SER A 79 -6.75 13.53 0.69
C SER A 79 -7.19 13.39 2.14
N TYR A 80 -6.46 13.96 3.08
CA TYR A 80 -6.92 13.98 4.47
C TYR A 80 -8.16 14.85 4.65
N SER A 81 -9.09 14.41 5.51
CA SER A 81 -10.29 15.19 5.84
C SER A 81 -9.97 16.49 6.59
N PHE A 82 -8.86 16.48 7.32
CA PHE A 82 -8.37 17.64 8.10
C PHE A 82 -7.40 18.55 7.31
N ALA A 83 -7.03 18.15 6.08
CA ALA A 83 -6.11 18.90 5.22
C ALA A 83 -6.52 18.75 3.75
N LEU A 84 -7.68 19.29 3.39
CA LEU A 84 -8.20 19.25 2.03
C LEU A 84 -7.30 20.05 1.07
N ASN A 85 -7.27 19.62 -0.19
CA ASN A 85 -6.56 20.32 -1.26
C ASN A 85 -7.56 20.82 -2.32
N PRO A 86 -7.80 22.13 -2.47
CA PRO A 86 -8.69 22.66 -3.49
C PRO A 86 -8.06 22.70 -4.89
N GLU A 87 -6.73 22.49 -4.98
CA GLU A 87 -5.96 22.72 -6.21
C GLU A 87 -5.78 21.49 -7.10
N TRP A 88 -6.51 20.39 -6.80
CA TRP A 88 -6.41 19.20 -7.64
C TRP A 88 -6.64 19.53 -9.12
N SER A 89 -5.71 19.12 -9.99
CA SER A 89 -5.80 19.37 -11.42
C SER A 89 -6.83 18.49 -12.13
N ARG A 90 -7.10 17.30 -11.57
CA ARG A 90 -7.97 16.29 -12.18
C ARG A 90 -8.84 15.59 -11.15
N GLY A 91 -9.92 14.98 -11.65
CA GLY A 91 -10.78 14.07 -10.85
C GLY A 91 -10.01 12.90 -10.23
N TYR A 92 -8.96 12.42 -10.91
CA TYR A 92 -8.05 11.35 -10.43
C TYR A 92 -6.60 11.80 -10.64
N SER A 93 -5.96 12.25 -9.59
CA SER A 93 -4.62 12.84 -9.64
C SER A 93 -3.52 11.82 -9.92
N GLY A 94 -2.51 12.25 -10.67
CA GLY A 94 -1.28 11.51 -10.90
C GLY A 94 -0.37 11.47 -9.68
N SER A 95 0.59 10.54 -9.72
CA SER A 95 1.54 10.31 -8.62
C SER A 95 2.29 11.56 -8.19
N ARG A 96 2.75 12.36 -9.16
CA ARG A 96 3.49 13.62 -8.91
C ARG A 96 2.67 14.62 -8.10
N GLU A 97 1.43 14.87 -8.50
CA GLU A 97 0.56 15.82 -7.82
C GLU A 97 0.21 15.38 -6.39
N ILE A 98 0.08 14.05 -6.18
CA ILE A 98 -0.14 13.49 -4.84
C ILE A 98 1.12 13.63 -3.99
N LEU A 99 2.30 13.40 -4.55
CA LEU A 99 3.57 13.62 -3.84
C LEU A 99 3.75 15.09 -3.47
N ASP A 100 3.44 16.01 -4.38
CA ASP A 100 3.46 17.46 -4.12
C ASP A 100 2.47 17.86 -3.00
N TYR A 101 1.31 17.21 -2.93
CA TYR A 101 0.39 17.38 -1.81
C TYR A 101 1.04 16.94 -0.48
N MET A 102 1.76 15.82 -0.45
CA MET A 102 2.46 15.36 0.74
C MET A 102 3.58 16.30 1.17
N HIS A 103 4.33 16.87 0.23
CA HIS A 103 5.32 17.91 0.52
C HIS A 103 4.68 19.18 1.13
N ARG A 104 3.51 19.59 0.59
CA ARG A 104 2.74 20.71 1.18
C ARG A 104 2.27 20.41 2.61
N LEU A 105 1.90 19.15 2.92
CA LEU A 105 1.59 18.76 4.32
C LEU A 105 2.80 18.92 5.23
N VAL A 106 3.98 18.48 4.80
CA VAL A 106 5.23 18.63 5.59
C VAL A 106 5.51 20.09 5.90
N SER A 107 5.37 20.97 4.91
CA SER A 107 5.58 22.41 5.08
C SER A 107 4.49 23.04 5.95
N ARG A 108 3.21 22.78 5.64
CA ARG A 108 2.06 23.36 6.33
C ARG A 108 2.00 23.03 7.82
N PHE A 109 2.40 21.80 8.18
CA PHE A 109 2.36 21.31 9.56
C PHE A 109 3.74 21.26 10.20
N GLU A 110 4.75 21.89 9.56
CA GLU A 110 6.11 22.03 10.09
C GLU A 110 6.75 20.72 10.55
N LEU A 111 6.58 19.66 9.74
CA LEU A 111 7.04 18.32 10.12
C LEU A 111 8.54 18.09 9.87
N ARG A 112 9.22 19.02 9.18
CA ARG A 112 10.62 18.86 8.79
C ARG A 112 11.56 18.52 9.95
N PRO A 113 11.47 19.16 11.13
CA PRO A 113 12.33 18.84 12.26
C PRO A 113 12.19 17.43 12.81
N LEU A 114 11.01 16.80 12.60
CA LEU A 114 10.71 15.44 13.07
C LEU A 114 11.28 14.35 12.15
N LEU A 115 11.61 14.70 10.90
CA LEU A 115 12.00 13.75 9.86
C LEU A 115 13.49 13.39 9.95
N ARG A 116 13.77 12.10 9.94
CA ARG A 116 15.11 11.52 9.71
C ARG A 116 15.05 10.69 8.44
N LEU A 117 15.47 11.29 7.34
CA LEU A 117 15.52 10.66 6.02
C LEU A 117 16.77 9.79 5.89
N ARG A 118 16.75 8.78 5.00
CA ARG A 118 17.81 7.78 4.82
C ARG A 118 18.07 6.93 6.08
N HIS A 119 17.05 6.77 6.91
CA HIS A 119 17.08 5.93 8.10
C HIS A 119 16.21 4.70 7.87
N ASN A 120 16.80 3.67 7.26
CA ASN A 120 16.10 2.40 7.05
C ASN A 120 16.09 1.59 8.35
N VAL A 121 14.91 1.42 8.93
CA VAL A 121 14.72 0.60 10.14
C VAL A 121 14.83 -0.87 9.78
N THR A 122 15.67 -1.59 10.49
CA THR A 122 15.95 -3.02 10.25
C THR A 122 15.39 -3.96 11.31
N ALA A 123 15.18 -3.48 12.54
CA ALA A 123 14.60 -4.30 13.61
C ALA A 123 13.96 -3.44 14.71
N LEU A 124 12.95 -4.01 15.38
CA LEU A 124 12.35 -3.49 16.60
C LEU A 124 12.49 -4.52 17.72
N HIS A 125 12.91 -4.09 18.90
CA HIS A 125 13.02 -4.92 20.07
C HIS A 125 12.41 -4.23 21.30
N TYR A 126 11.47 -4.88 21.97
CA TYR A 126 10.88 -4.38 23.21
C TYR A 126 11.77 -4.79 24.40
N ASP A 127 12.19 -3.82 25.18
CA ASP A 127 12.91 -4.01 26.45
C ASP A 127 11.89 -4.11 27.59
N ASP A 128 11.67 -5.34 28.08
CA ASP A 128 10.72 -5.61 29.14
C ASP A 128 11.07 -4.89 30.45
N ALA A 129 12.37 -4.73 30.76
CA ALA A 129 12.83 -4.10 32.01
C ALA A 129 12.55 -2.60 32.02
N GLN A 130 12.80 -1.94 30.87
CA GLN A 130 12.61 -0.50 30.74
C GLN A 130 11.20 -0.12 30.26
N GLY A 131 10.47 -1.06 29.61
CA GLY A 131 9.15 -0.80 29.04
C GLY A 131 9.21 0.11 27.80
N ILE A 132 10.26 0.01 26.99
CA ILE A 132 10.52 0.83 25.79
C ILE A 132 10.87 -0.03 24.59
N TRP A 133 10.75 0.56 23.41
CA TRP A 133 11.18 -0.03 22.15
C TRP A 133 12.59 0.46 21.79
N LEU A 134 13.46 -0.47 21.44
CA LEU A 134 14.75 -0.23 20.81
C LEU A 134 14.62 -0.46 19.32
N VAL A 135 14.94 0.56 18.54
CA VAL A 135 14.80 0.59 17.08
C VAL A 135 16.17 0.66 16.44
N SER A 136 16.51 -0.35 15.65
CA SER A 136 17.79 -0.42 14.93
C SER A 136 17.63 0.00 13.49
N THR A 137 18.62 0.73 12.97
CA THR A 137 18.68 1.14 11.56
C THR A 137 19.82 0.45 10.84
N GLU A 138 19.77 0.47 9.51
CA GLU A 138 20.80 -0.09 8.62
C GLU A 138 22.17 0.58 8.81
N SER A 139 22.21 1.87 9.18
CA SER A 139 23.44 2.59 9.51
C SER A 139 24.10 2.13 10.82
N GLY A 140 23.42 1.28 11.60
CA GLY A 140 23.85 0.85 12.93
C GLY A 140 23.43 1.80 14.05
N GLU A 141 22.76 2.90 13.76
CA GLU A 141 22.18 3.79 14.78
C GLU A 141 21.05 3.07 15.52
N ARG A 142 20.90 3.42 16.81
CA ARG A 142 19.83 2.90 17.66
C ARG A 142 19.03 4.06 18.23
N HIS A 143 17.72 3.96 18.13
CA HIS A 143 16.78 4.89 18.73
C HIS A 143 15.97 4.16 19.80
N ALA A 144 15.49 4.92 20.80
CA ALA A 144 14.62 4.38 21.84
C ALA A 144 13.31 5.18 21.89
N ALA A 145 12.19 4.50 22.11
CA ALA A 145 10.89 5.16 22.21
C ALA A 145 9.92 4.41 23.13
N ARG A 146 9.04 5.17 23.80
CA ARG A 146 7.96 4.59 24.63
C ARG A 146 6.88 3.92 23.77
N SER A 147 6.58 4.51 22.61
CA SER A 147 5.61 3.98 21.66
C SER A 147 6.20 3.96 20.25
N VAL A 148 5.88 2.90 19.48
CA VAL A 148 6.28 2.79 18.07
C VAL A 148 5.04 2.68 17.19
N ILE A 149 5.00 3.47 16.12
CA ILE A 149 3.98 3.38 15.07
C ILE A 149 4.62 2.84 13.80
N MET A 150 4.22 1.63 13.40
CA MET A 150 4.60 1.04 12.12
C MET A 150 3.75 1.62 10.99
N ALA A 151 4.34 2.55 10.24
CA ALA A 151 3.72 3.23 9.11
C ALA A 151 4.41 2.90 7.78
N ALA A 152 5.01 1.71 7.68
CA ALA A 152 5.78 1.24 6.52
C ALA A 152 4.95 1.01 5.24
N GLY A 153 3.63 0.91 5.38
CA GLY A 153 2.68 0.69 4.27
C GLY A 153 2.76 -0.72 3.65
N PRO A 154 1.68 -1.19 3.00
CA PRO A 154 1.63 -2.54 2.43
C PRO A 154 2.28 -2.65 1.05
N LEU A 155 2.46 -1.56 0.31
CA LEU A 155 3.00 -1.53 -1.05
C LEU A 155 4.45 -1.05 -1.06
N SER A 156 5.31 -1.67 -0.23
CA SER A 156 6.69 -1.23 -0.03
C SER A 156 7.75 -2.20 -0.55
N ASN A 157 7.41 -3.48 -0.71
CA ASN A 157 8.32 -4.51 -1.19
C ASN A 157 7.84 -5.05 -2.54
N ALA A 158 8.60 -4.80 -3.60
CA ALA A 158 8.31 -5.28 -4.95
C ALA A 158 8.36 -6.81 -4.99
N SER A 159 7.38 -7.45 -5.66
CA SER A 159 7.32 -8.89 -5.82
C SER A 159 7.78 -9.30 -7.22
N PHE A 160 8.95 -9.91 -7.30
CA PHE A 160 9.40 -10.56 -8.52
C PHE A 160 8.95 -12.03 -8.52
N PRO A 161 8.30 -12.50 -9.59
CA PRO A 161 7.93 -13.90 -9.68
C PRO A 161 9.16 -14.79 -9.83
N ALA A 162 9.16 -15.93 -9.15
CA ALA A 162 10.13 -16.98 -9.40
C ALA A 162 9.87 -17.58 -10.79
N MET A 163 10.68 -17.23 -11.76
CA MET A 163 10.60 -17.72 -13.14
C MET A 163 11.92 -18.35 -13.57
N PRO A 164 11.89 -19.55 -14.18
CA PRO A 164 13.08 -20.15 -14.75
C PRO A 164 13.77 -19.20 -15.74
N GLY A 165 15.08 -19.06 -15.64
CA GLY A 165 15.86 -18.24 -16.56
C GLY A 165 15.84 -16.72 -16.31
N ILE A 166 15.27 -16.24 -15.20
CA ILE A 166 15.20 -14.79 -14.89
C ILE A 166 16.60 -14.14 -14.85
N ASP A 167 17.61 -14.86 -14.40
CA ASP A 167 18.99 -14.40 -14.33
C ASP A 167 19.74 -14.51 -15.66
N SER A 168 19.24 -15.34 -16.59
CA SER A 168 19.83 -15.49 -17.92
C SER A 168 19.44 -14.40 -18.90
N TYR A 169 18.32 -13.71 -18.65
CA TYR A 169 17.85 -12.64 -19.53
C TYR A 169 18.82 -11.45 -19.53
N ARG A 170 19.29 -11.08 -20.72
CA ARG A 170 20.32 -10.06 -20.94
C ARG A 170 19.76 -8.66 -21.21
N GLY A 171 18.46 -8.54 -21.49
CA GLY A 171 17.81 -7.24 -21.70
C GLY A 171 17.54 -6.50 -20.40
N HIS A 172 16.98 -5.32 -20.52
CA HIS A 172 16.65 -4.48 -19.38
C HIS A 172 15.49 -5.07 -18.55
N LYS A 173 15.61 -5.06 -17.23
CA LYS A 173 14.56 -5.51 -16.28
C LYS A 173 14.17 -4.36 -15.38
N VAL A 174 12.90 -4.01 -15.37
CA VAL A 174 12.37 -2.97 -14.48
C VAL A 174 11.12 -3.44 -13.78
N HIS A 175 11.00 -3.16 -12.48
CA HIS A 175 9.75 -3.37 -11.73
C HIS A 175 8.98 -2.05 -11.65
N SER A 176 7.63 -2.11 -11.72
CA SER A 176 6.78 -0.91 -11.64
C SER A 176 7.04 -0.04 -10.39
N ALA A 177 7.44 -0.65 -9.26
CA ALA A 177 7.78 0.05 -8.03
C ALA A 177 9.20 0.68 -8.01
N HIS A 178 10.03 0.34 -8.99
CA HIS A 178 11.41 0.83 -9.14
C HIS A 178 11.64 1.21 -10.60
N TRP A 179 10.87 2.20 -11.07
CA TRP A 179 10.92 2.63 -12.46
C TRP A 179 12.26 3.28 -12.78
N ASP A 180 12.89 2.79 -13.84
CA ASP A 180 14.14 3.38 -14.34
C ASP A 180 13.82 4.53 -15.32
N HIS A 181 13.94 5.75 -14.84
CA HIS A 181 13.74 6.96 -15.66
C HIS A 181 14.88 7.22 -16.64
N GLY A 182 16.03 6.56 -16.48
CA GLY A 182 17.16 6.66 -17.39
C GLY A 182 17.07 5.76 -18.62
N TYR A 183 16.14 4.77 -18.61
CA TYR A 183 15.97 3.87 -19.74
C TYR A 183 15.02 4.47 -20.79
N ASP A 184 15.50 4.60 -22.02
CA ASP A 184 14.71 5.06 -23.16
C ASP A 184 13.91 3.89 -23.79
N PHE A 185 12.60 3.98 -23.73
CA PHE A 185 11.68 3.00 -24.31
C PHE A 185 11.38 3.25 -25.80
N ALA A 186 11.83 4.38 -26.37
CA ALA A 186 11.57 4.72 -27.78
C ALA A 186 12.16 3.66 -28.72
N GLY A 187 11.33 3.13 -29.62
CA GLY A 187 11.72 2.10 -30.58
C GLY A 187 12.03 0.71 -30.00
N LYS A 188 11.90 0.50 -28.68
CA LYS A 188 12.20 -0.78 -28.03
C LYS A 188 11.04 -1.77 -28.14
N ARG A 189 11.37 -3.07 -28.11
CA ARG A 189 10.41 -4.16 -27.95
C ARG A 189 10.24 -4.41 -26.44
N VAL A 190 9.08 -4.15 -25.91
CA VAL A 190 8.83 -4.20 -24.46
C VAL A 190 7.83 -5.32 -24.12
N ALA A 191 8.17 -6.13 -23.13
CA ALA A 191 7.21 -7.05 -22.48
C ALA A 191 6.71 -6.43 -21.19
N VAL A 192 5.40 -6.50 -20.94
CA VAL A 192 4.78 -6.17 -19.64
C VAL A 192 4.18 -7.43 -19.05
N ILE A 193 4.68 -7.86 -17.89
CA ILE A 193 4.18 -9.05 -17.19
C ILE A 193 3.19 -8.61 -16.12
N GLY A 194 1.92 -8.96 -16.33
CA GLY A 194 0.80 -8.61 -15.44
C GLY A 194 -0.22 -7.70 -16.10
N THR A 195 -1.45 -7.71 -15.55
CA THR A 195 -2.60 -6.92 -16.01
C THR A 195 -3.35 -6.29 -14.83
N GLY A 196 -2.62 -5.99 -13.74
CA GLY A 196 -3.12 -5.31 -12.56
C GLY A 196 -3.12 -3.78 -12.68
N ALA A 197 -3.32 -3.09 -11.57
CA ALA A 197 -3.46 -1.63 -11.51
C ALA A 197 -2.28 -0.88 -12.15
N SER A 198 -1.04 -1.34 -11.97
CA SER A 198 0.13 -0.73 -12.61
C SER A 198 0.15 -0.97 -14.11
N ALA A 199 -0.11 -2.19 -14.57
CA ALA A 199 -0.05 -2.54 -15.99
C ALA A 199 -1.06 -1.75 -16.83
N ILE A 200 -2.31 -1.57 -16.33
CA ILE A 200 -3.34 -0.84 -17.07
C ILE A 200 -3.04 0.66 -17.21
N GLN A 201 -2.06 1.17 -16.46
CA GLN A 201 -1.57 2.55 -16.54
C GLN A 201 -0.28 2.64 -17.37
N ILE A 202 0.62 1.67 -17.25
CA ILE A 202 1.90 1.63 -17.97
C ILE A 202 1.71 1.36 -19.46
N VAL A 203 0.91 0.36 -19.82
CA VAL A 203 0.75 -0.06 -21.23
C VAL A 203 0.26 1.05 -22.14
N PRO A 204 -0.76 1.86 -21.78
CA PRO A 204 -1.18 3.00 -22.59
C PRO A 204 -0.08 4.03 -22.86
N GLU A 205 0.88 4.18 -21.96
CA GLU A 205 2.00 5.11 -22.16
C GLU A 205 3.13 4.46 -23.00
N LEU A 206 3.39 3.17 -22.81
CA LEU A 206 4.42 2.46 -23.58
C LEU A 206 4.05 2.32 -25.06
N VAL A 207 2.80 2.08 -25.41
CA VAL A 207 2.37 1.94 -26.81
C VAL A 207 2.56 3.22 -27.63
N LYS A 208 2.71 4.38 -26.97
CA LYS A 208 2.95 5.66 -27.63
C LYS A 208 4.39 5.82 -28.15
N GLN A 209 5.35 5.05 -27.60
CA GLN A 209 6.78 5.24 -27.87
C GLN A 209 7.53 3.96 -28.24
N ALA A 210 7.13 2.80 -27.73
CA ALA A 210 7.78 1.53 -28.01
C ALA A 210 7.45 1.04 -29.42
N SER A 211 8.41 0.36 -30.08
CA SER A 211 8.17 -0.27 -31.39
C SER A 211 7.19 -1.43 -31.28
N SER A 212 7.20 -2.16 -30.17
CA SER A 212 6.24 -3.21 -29.88
C SER A 212 6.06 -3.42 -28.38
N VAL A 213 4.82 -3.63 -27.95
CA VAL A 213 4.45 -3.95 -26.57
C VAL A 213 3.77 -5.30 -26.52
N LYS A 214 4.31 -6.24 -25.76
CA LYS A 214 3.72 -7.57 -25.51
C LYS A 214 3.24 -7.66 -24.08
N VAL A 215 1.93 -7.80 -23.88
CA VAL A 215 1.32 -7.84 -22.56
C VAL A 215 1.02 -9.30 -22.18
N PHE A 216 1.69 -9.82 -21.16
CA PHE A 216 1.51 -11.18 -20.68
C PHE A 216 0.42 -11.23 -19.60
N GLN A 217 -0.70 -11.84 -19.95
CA GLN A 217 -1.88 -11.95 -19.11
C GLN A 217 -2.08 -13.37 -18.59
N ARG A 218 -2.05 -13.54 -17.27
CA ARG A 218 -2.48 -14.80 -16.64
C ARG A 218 -4.00 -14.86 -16.44
N THR A 219 -4.59 -13.76 -16.00
CA THR A 219 -6.03 -13.64 -15.73
C THR A 219 -6.45 -12.20 -16.02
N PRO A 220 -7.53 -11.95 -16.77
CA PRO A 220 -8.06 -10.61 -16.99
C PRO A 220 -8.62 -10.03 -15.68
N GLY A 221 -8.60 -8.70 -15.54
CA GLY A 221 -9.24 -7.98 -14.44
C GLY A 221 -10.59 -7.39 -14.86
N TRP A 222 -11.49 -7.18 -13.90
CA TRP A 222 -12.67 -6.36 -14.12
C TRP A 222 -12.26 -4.89 -14.21
N VAL A 223 -12.58 -4.24 -15.33
CA VAL A 223 -12.25 -2.83 -15.58
C VAL A 223 -13.56 -2.06 -15.74
N LEU A 224 -13.76 -1.07 -14.89
CA LEU A 224 -14.85 -0.10 -14.97
C LEU A 224 -14.40 1.17 -15.71
N PRO A 225 -15.31 1.95 -16.28
CA PRO A 225 -14.98 3.26 -16.82
C PRO A 225 -14.43 4.16 -15.70
N ARG A 226 -13.46 4.99 -16.04
CA ARG A 226 -12.86 5.99 -15.14
C ARG A 226 -13.51 7.35 -15.42
N PRO A 227 -14.33 7.88 -14.52
CA PRO A 227 -14.98 9.18 -14.70
C PRO A 227 -13.99 10.31 -14.36
N ASP A 228 -12.90 10.38 -15.11
CA ASP A 228 -11.87 11.39 -14.93
C ASP A 228 -12.20 12.66 -15.75
N TYR A 229 -11.81 13.80 -15.22
CA TYR A 229 -12.01 15.11 -15.83
C TYR A 229 -10.91 16.08 -15.38
N THR A 230 -10.59 17.06 -16.22
CA THR A 230 -9.73 18.18 -15.82
C THR A 230 -10.55 19.14 -14.96
N ALA A 231 -10.06 19.44 -13.76
CA ALA A 231 -10.75 20.34 -12.83
C ALA A 231 -10.74 21.79 -13.37
N PRO A 232 -11.90 22.40 -13.69
CA PRO A 232 -11.96 23.75 -14.21
C PRO A 232 -11.58 24.77 -13.15
N GLN A 233 -11.03 25.92 -13.58
CA GLN A 233 -10.54 26.94 -12.65
C GLN A 233 -11.61 27.49 -11.71
N TRP A 234 -12.85 27.64 -12.22
CA TRP A 234 -13.97 28.09 -11.39
C TRP A 234 -14.25 27.12 -10.22
N SER A 235 -14.10 25.81 -10.42
CA SER A 235 -14.33 24.83 -9.35
C SER A 235 -13.21 24.90 -8.29
N LYS A 236 -11.97 25.11 -8.69
CA LYS A 236 -10.85 25.34 -7.76
C LYS A 236 -11.07 26.62 -6.94
N ALA A 237 -11.44 27.71 -7.59
CA ALA A 237 -11.78 28.98 -6.94
C ALA A 237 -12.93 28.78 -5.93
N LEU A 238 -14.01 28.10 -6.34
CA LEU A 238 -15.13 27.77 -5.44
C LEU A 238 -14.65 27.00 -4.20
N MET A 239 -13.86 25.94 -4.37
CA MET A 239 -13.38 25.14 -3.24
C MET A 239 -12.39 25.91 -2.34
N ARG A 240 -11.63 26.85 -2.90
CA ARG A 240 -10.71 27.72 -2.15
C ARG A 240 -11.46 28.72 -1.28
N HIS A 241 -12.47 29.38 -1.82
CA HIS A 241 -13.25 30.40 -1.13
C HIS A 241 -14.39 29.83 -0.30
N LEU A 242 -14.90 28.62 -0.64
CA LEU A 242 -15.98 27.97 0.09
C LEU A 242 -15.57 26.53 0.50
N PRO A 243 -14.79 26.36 1.58
CA PRO A 243 -14.33 25.03 2.04
C PRO A 243 -15.46 24.04 2.33
N LEU A 244 -16.67 24.54 2.64
CA LEU A 244 -17.88 23.71 2.82
C LEU A 244 -18.29 23.00 1.54
N ALA A 245 -18.12 23.63 0.36
CA ALA A 245 -18.39 22.98 -0.92
C ALA A 245 -17.46 21.77 -1.16
N GLN A 246 -16.18 21.91 -0.82
CA GLN A 246 -15.22 20.81 -0.92
C GLN A 246 -15.55 19.67 0.06
N ARG A 247 -15.96 20.01 1.30
CA ARG A 247 -16.40 18.99 2.29
C ARG A 247 -17.67 18.27 1.81
N ALA A 248 -18.62 19.00 1.22
CA ALA A 248 -19.84 18.41 0.67
C ALA A 248 -19.53 17.47 -0.51
N LEU A 249 -18.65 17.88 -1.45
CA LEU A 249 -18.18 17.02 -2.54
C LEU A 249 -17.48 15.76 -2.01
N ARG A 250 -16.56 15.92 -1.04
CA ARG A 250 -15.91 14.77 -0.40
C ARG A 250 -16.93 13.81 0.22
N ARG A 251 -17.95 14.37 0.90
CA ARG A 251 -19.02 13.56 1.51
C ARG A 251 -19.84 12.82 0.46
N ALA A 252 -20.19 13.48 -0.64
CA ALA A 252 -20.92 12.85 -1.74
C ALA A 252 -20.11 11.70 -2.38
N LEU A 253 -18.82 11.92 -2.66
CA LEU A 253 -17.92 10.88 -3.16
C LEU A 253 -17.78 9.72 -2.17
N TYR A 254 -17.65 10.03 -0.88
CA TYR A 254 -17.59 9.00 0.17
C TYR A 254 -18.86 8.14 0.16
N LEU A 255 -20.05 8.74 0.11
CA LEU A 255 -21.32 8.01 0.10
C LEU A 255 -21.52 7.19 -1.17
N ALA A 256 -21.11 7.72 -2.33
CA ALA A 256 -21.13 6.99 -3.59
C ALA A 256 -20.23 5.74 -3.54
N HIS A 257 -19.00 5.87 -3.03
CA HIS A 257 -18.12 4.71 -2.85
C HIS A 257 -18.64 3.74 -1.78
N GLU A 258 -19.26 4.25 -0.71
CA GLU A 258 -19.85 3.42 0.34
C GLU A 258 -21.05 2.61 -0.19
N SER A 259 -21.85 3.16 -1.09
CA SER A 259 -22.96 2.42 -1.73
C SER A 259 -22.46 1.28 -2.63
N MET A 260 -21.32 1.46 -3.31
CA MET A 260 -20.70 0.42 -4.12
C MET A 260 -20.21 -0.78 -3.28
N ALA A 261 -19.98 -0.60 -1.99
CA ALA A 261 -19.57 -1.67 -1.08
C ALA A 261 -20.53 -2.85 -1.12
N THR A 262 -21.83 -2.60 -1.24
CA THR A 262 -22.86 -3.65 -1.25
C THR A 262 -22.65 -4.66 -2.36
N GLY A 263 -22.16 -4.23 -3.53
CA GLY A 263 -21.90 -5.12 -4.67
C GLY A 263 -20.45 -5.62 -4.77
N LEU A 264 -19.50 -4.91 -4.17
CA LEU A 264 -18.08 -5.31 -4.21
C LEU A 264 -17.71 -6.27 -3.09
N ILE A 265 -18.30 -6.09 -1.90
CA ILE A 265 -18.02 -6.93 -0.74
C ILE A 265 -18.88 -8.18 -0.73
N TRP A 266 -20.16 -8.03 -1.01
CA TRP A 266 -21.14 -9.13 -0.96
C TRP A 266 -21.76 -9.40 -2.32
N ASP A 267 -22.26 -10.62 -2.50
CA ASP A 267 -23.04 -10.99 -3.69
C ASP A 267 -24.48 -10.49 -3.56
N THR A 268 -24.79 -9.44 -4.29
CA THR A 268 -26.07 -8.77 -4.29
C THR A 268 -26.46 -8.39 -5.73
N PRO A 269 -27.70 -7.94 -6.00
CA PRO A 269 -28.07 -7.41 -7.32
C PRO A 269 -27.14 -6.31 -7.84
N VAL A 270 -26.53 -5.52 -6.95
CA VAL A 270 -25.52 -4.49 -7.30
C VAL A 270 -24.26 -5.13 -7.90
N THR A 271 -23.86 -6.33 -7.46
CA THR A 271 -22.77 -7.09 -8.06
C THR A 271 -23.01 -7.37 -9.55
N GLY A 272 -24.21 -7.83 -9.87
CA GLY A 272 -24.63 -8.07 -11.26
C GLY A 272 -24.69 -6.80 -12.10
N MET A 273 -25.13 -5.69 -11.51
CA MET A 273 -25.14 -4.36 -12.15
C MET A 273 -23.70 -3.91 -12.47
N LEU A 274 -22.78 -3.97 -11.52
CA LEU A 274 -21.38 -3.61 -11.73
C LEU A 274 -20.73 -4.47 -12.81
N GLN A 275 -20.98 -5.78 -12.82
CA GLN A 275 -20.51 -6.67 -13.88
C GLN A 275 -21.08 -6.32 -15.26
N ARG A 276 -22.35 -5.91 -15.33
CA ARG A 276 -22.98 -5.43 -16.58
C ARG A 276 -22.29 -4.15 -17.08
N VAL A 277 -22.06 -3.19 -16.20
CA VAL A 277 -21.34 -1.95 -16.55
C VAL A 277 -19.94 -2.27 -17.07
N ALA A 278 -19.18 -3.12 -16.39
CA ALA A 278 -17.84 -3.52 -16.85
C ALA A 278 -17.86 -4.25 -18.21
N ARG A 279 -18.85 -5.13 -18.43
CA ARG A 279 -19.01 -5.81 -19.73
C ARG A 279 -19.44 -4.85 -20.85
N LEU A 280 -20.30 -3.88 -20.56
CA LEU A 280 -20.69 -2.83 -21.51
C LEU A 280 -19.47 -1.96 -21.85
N HIS A 281 -18.69 -1.56 -20.88
CA HIS A 281 -17.44 -0.83 -21.09
C HIS A 281 -16.45 -1.61 -21.98
N LEU A 282 -16.23 -2.90 -21.70
CA LEU A 282 -15.42 -3.75 -22.56
C LEU A 282 -15.99 -3.83 -24.00
N ARG A 283 -17.31 -4.04 -24.15
CA ARG A 283 -17.95 -4.16 -25.47
C ARG A 283 -17.95 -2.86 -26.28
N SER A 284 -18.04 -1.72 -25.61
CA SER A 284 -18.03 -0.42 -26.28
C SER A 284 -16.61 -0.09 -26.83
N GLN A 285 -15.57 -0.53 -26.13
CA GLN A 285 -14.19 -0.21 -26.50
C GLN A 285 -13.51 -1.28 -27.36
N VAL A 286 -13.87 -2.57 -27.24
CA VAL A 286 -13.25 -3.67 -27.99
C VAL A 286 -14.22 -4.25 -29.01
N LYS A 287 -13.91 -4.12 -30.30
CA LYS A 287 -14.78 -4.61 -31.39
C LYS A 287 -14.57 -6.08 -31.67
N GLU A 288 -13.35 -6.58 -31.57
CA GLU A 288 -12.98 -7.96 -31.90
C GLU A 288 -13.51 -8.94 -30.86
N ARG A 289 -14.26 -9.94 -31.32
CA ARG A 289 -14.90 -10.95 -30.43
C ARG A 289 -13.88 -11.84 -29.71
N TRP A 290 -12.77 -12.18 -30.38
CA TRP A 290 -11.73 -13.00 -29.78
C TRP A 290 -11.03 -12.28 -28.63
N LEU A 291 -10.61 -11.04 -28.86
CA LEU A 291 -9.96 -10.22 -27.82
C LEU A 291 -10.91 -9.97 -26.63
N ARG A 292 -12.22 -9.74 -26.90
CA ARG A 292 -13.20 -9.63 -25.81
C ARG A 292 -13.28 -10.88 -24.93
N ARG A 293 -13.20 -12.07 -25.52
CA ARG A 293 -13.19 -13.32 -24.74
C ARG A 293 -11.97 -13.39 -23.83
N GLN A 294 -10.78 -13.06 -24.34
CA GLN A 294 -9.54 -13.04 -23.56
C GLN A 294 -9.56 -12.01 -22.42
N LEU A 295 -10.31 -10.91 -22.59
CA LEU A 295 -10.41 -9.81 -21.61
C LEU A 295 -11.62 -9.92 -20.66
N THR A 296 -12.46 -10.95 -20.83
CA THR A 296 -13.61 -11.18 -19.96
C THR A 296 -13.20 -12.03 -18.76
N PRO A 297 -13.30 -11.50 -17.51
CA PRO A 297 -13.02 -12.29 -16.31
C PRO A 297 -14.04 -13.41 -16.11
N ASP A 298 -13.56 -14.56 -15.63
CA ASP A 298 -14.34 -15.76 -15.29
C ASP A 298 -14.72 -15.83 -13.80
N PHE A 299 -14.31 -14.83 -13.02
CA PHE A 299 -14.58 -14.73 -11.59
C PHE A 299 -15.51 -13.56 -11.27
N ARG A 300 -16.11 -13.58 -10.07
CA ARG A 300 -17.03 -12.54 -9.59
C ARG A 300 -16.31 -11.21 -9.37
N ILE A 301 -16.94 -10.09 -9.78
CA ILE A 301 -16.41 -8.75 -9.51
C ILE A 301 -16.25 -8.54 -8.00
N GLY A 302 -15.17 -7.90 -7.59
CA GLY A 302 -14.80 -7.75 -6.18
C GLY A 302 -13.86 -8.85 -5.67
N CYS A 303 -13.85 -10.07 -6.25
CA CYS A 303 -12.94 -11.14 -5.82
C CYS A 303 -11.45 -10.72 -5.93
N LYS A 304 -11.12 -9.94 -6.94
CA LYS A 304 -9.85 -9.20 -7.07
C LYS A 304 -10.16 -7.70 -7.11
N ARG A 305 -9.11 -6.86 -6.92
CA ARG A 305 -9.27 -5.42 -7.05
C ARG A 305 -9.91 -5.07 -8.39
N VAL A 306 -10.99 -4.29 -8.32
CA VAL A 306 -11.64 -3.75 -9.52
C VAL A 306 -10.78 -2.59 -10.03
N LEU A 307 -10.51 -2.60 -11.32
CA LEU A 307 -9.69 -1.61 -12.00
C LEU A 307 -10.56 -0.53 -12.62
N VAL A 308 -10.01 0.65 -12.84
CA VAL A 308 -10.69 1.75 -13.52
C VAL A 308 -9.76 2.32 -14.60
N SER A 309 -10.21 2.32 -15.86
CA SER A 309 -9.43 2.86 -16.98
C SER A 309 -10.31 3.08 -18.20
N ASN A 310 -10.04 4.17 -18.94
CA ASN A 310 -10.61 4.41 -20.27
C ASN A 310 -9.59 4.12 -21.39
N ASP A 311 -8.31 3.98 -21.04
CA ASP A 311 -7.20 3.91 -21.99
C ASP A 311 -6.67 2.48 -22.21
N TRP A 312 -6.98 1.56 -21.28
CA TRP A 312 -6.49 0.18 -21.28
C TRP A 312 -6.90 -0.60 -22.54
N TYR A 313 -8.20 -0.65 -22.80
CA TYR A 313 -8.72 -1.40 -23.96
C TYR A 313 -8.32 -0.80 -25.30
N PRO A 314 -8.33 0.53 -25.51
CA PRO A 314 -7.77 1.14 -26.69
C PRO A 314 -6.29 0.85 -26.91
N ALA A 315 -5.48 0.84 -25.84
CA ALA A 315 -4.04 0.54 -25.93
C ALA A 315 -3.77 -0.89 -26.43
N LEU A 316 -4.55 -1.87 -25.97
CA LEU A 316 -4.42 -3.27 -26.39
C LEU A 316 -4.79 -3.50 -27.87
N GLN A 317 -5.45 -2.56 -28.52
CA GLN A 317 -5.85 -2.64 -29.94
C GLN A 317 -4.91 -1.84 -30.85
N GLN A 318 -3.86 -1.23 -30.31
CA GLN A 318 -2.84 -0.56 -31.12
C GLN A 318 -2.07 -1.60 -31.97
N PRO A 319 -1.67 -1.26 -33.21
CA PRO A 319 -0.97 -2.18 -34.10
C PRO A 319 0.33 -2.75 -33.51
N ASN A 320 0.99 -1.97 -32.66
CA ASN A 320 2.23 -2.34 -31.97
C ASN A 320 2.00 -3.02 -30.60
N CYS A 321 0.74 -3.32 -30.20
CA CYS A 321 0.42 -3.97 -28.94
C CYS A 321 -0.16 -5.38 -29.17
N LYS A 322 0.35 -6.37 -28.44
CA LYS A 322 -0.16 -7.75 -28.51
C LYS A 322 -0.40 -8.32 -27.14
N LEU A 323 -1.61 -8.80 -26.88
CA LEU A 323 -1.96 -9.55 -25.67
C LEU A 323 -1.55 -11.02 -25.84
N ILE A 324 -0.78 -11.53 -24.85
CA ILE A 324 -0.32 -12.91 -24.78
C ILE A 324 -0.97 -13.57 -23.56
N THR A 325 -1.76 -14.61 -23.79
CA THR A 325 -2.50 -15.32 -22.74
C THR A 325 -1.91 -16.68 -22.41
N TRP A 326 -0.93 -17.13 -23.16
CA TRP A 326 -0.19 -18.34 -22.87
C TRP A 326 0.70 -18.19 -21.65
N PRO A 327 0.79 -19.19 -20.76
CA PRO A 327 1.67 -19.16 -19.61
C PRO A 327 3.14 -18.92 -20.01
N ILE A 328 3.85 -18.14 -19.24
CA ILE A 328 5.30 -18.02 -19.39
C ILE A 328 5.94 -19.31 -18.84
N ALA A 329 6.72 -20.00 -19.68
CA ALA A 329 7.47 -21.18 -19.30
C ALA A 329 8.83 -20.81 -18.71
N ALA A 330 9.56 -19.90 -19.35
CA ALA A 330 10.87 -19.43 -18.90
C ALA A 330 11.25 -18.10 -19.54
N LEU A 331 12.23 -17.41 -18.97
CA LEU A 331 12.95 -16.36 -19.66
C LEU A 331 14.15 -16.97 -20.39
N SER A 332 14.44 -16.45 -21.59
CA SER A 332 15.67 -16.76 -22.36
C SER A 332 16.61 -15.55 -22.34
N PRO A 333 17.85 -15.69 -22.79
CA PRO A 333 18.76 -14.55 -22.92
C PRO A 333 18.23 -13.39 -23.77
N ALA A 334 17.34 -13.66 -24.73
CA ALA A 334 16.78 -12.66 -25.66
C ALA A 334 15.30 -12.32 -25.41
N GLY A 335 14.61 -12.95 -24.46
CA GLY A 335 13.20 -12.69 -24.27
C GLY A 335 12.44 -13.64 -23.37
N ILE A 336 11.18 -13.90 -23.72
CA ILE A 336 10.23 -14.70 -22.95
C ILE A 336 9.76 -15.89 -23.81
N ARG A 337 9.89 -17.10 -23.29
CA ARG A 337 9.34 -18.32 -23.90
C ARG A 337 8.03 -18.68 -23.22
N THR A 338 6.99 -18.84 -24.03
CA THR A 338 5.67 -19.31 -23.58
C THR A 338 5.58 -20.83 -23.59
N ALA A 339 4.58 -21.39 -22.90
CA ALA A 339 4.36 -22.83 -22.80
C ALA A 339 4.05 -23.50 -24.15
N GLU A 340 3.59 -22.76 -25.14
CA GLU A 340 3.40 -23.20 -26.53
C GLU A 340 4.72 -23.32 -27.32
N GLY A 341 5.87 -22.99 -26.71
CA GLY A 341 7.19 -23.06 -27.33
C GLY A 341 7.61 -21.81 -28.09
N VAL A 342 6.76 -20.79 -28.18
CA VAL A 342 7.08 -19.53 -28.90
C VAL A 342 8.00 -18.66 -28.06
N GLU A 343 9.10 -18.21 -28.66
CA GLU A 343 10.01 -17.24 -28.06
C GLU A 343 9.67 -15.82 -28.51
N HIS A 344 9.36 -14.99 -27.56
CA HIS A 344 9.07 -13.56 -27.74
C HIS A 344 10.32 -12.75 -27.42
N GLN A 345 11.07 -12.37 -28.47
CA GLN A 345 12.21 -11.48 -28.33
C GLN A 345 11.77 -10.10 -27.83
N VAL A 346 12.44 -9.58 -26.82
CA VAL A 346 12.19 -8.26 -26.21
C VAL A 346 13.48 -7.66 -25.68
N ASP A 347 13.56 -6.34 -25.70
CA ASP A 347 14.71 -5.56 -25.26
C ASP A 347 14.56 -5.18 -23.77
N CYS A 348 13.29 -5.11 -23.30
CA CYS A 348 12.97 -4.78 -21.91
C CYS A 348 11.80 -5.61 -21.39
N ILE A 349 11.88 -6.02 -20.12
CA ILE A 349 10.77 -6.65 -19.39
C ILE A 349 10.36 -5.74 -18.22
N VAL A 350 9.10 -5.29 -18.26
CA VAL A 350 8.46 -4.56 -17.19
C VAL A 350 7.68 -5.53 -16.31
N PHE A 351 8.10 -5.68 -15.06
CA PHE A 351 7.40 -6.48 -14.06
C PHE A 351 6.33 -5.63 -13.39
N ALA A 352 5.07 -5.78 -13.82
CA ALA A 352 3.88 -5.23 -13.15
C ALA A 352 3.22 -6.32 -12.27
N THR A 353 4.05 -7.03 -11.51
CA THR A 353 3.73 -8.25 -10.78
C THR A 353 3.30 -7.99 -9.34
N GLY A 354 3.23 -6.72 -8.94
CA GLY A 354 2.70 -6.29 -7.65
C GLY A 354 3.72 -6.36 -6.51
N PHE A 355 3.20 -6.51 -5.29
CA PHE A 355 3.96 -6.40 -4.06
C PHE A 355 3.83 -7.67 -3.21
N ASP A 356 4.85 -7.95 -2.40
CA ASP A 356 4.79 -9.02 -1.42
C ASP A 356 4.00 -8.56 -0.19
N LEU A 357 2.71 -8.91 -0.19
CA LEU A 357 1.77 -8.55 0.87
C LEU A 357 1.67 -9.63 1.96
N CYS A 358 2.14 -10.84 1.70
CA CYS A 358 2.10 -11.93 2.68
C CYS A 358 3.05 -11.68 3.86
N LYS A 359 4.09 -10.88 3.63
CA LYS A 359 4.97 -10.33 4.68
C LYS A 359 4.44 -9.03 5.27
N THR A 360 3.24 -8.60 4.87
CA THR A 360 2.62 -7.38 5.36
C THR A 360 2.17 -7.54 6.80
N GLY A 361 2.78 -6.80 7.62
CA GLY A 361 2.50 -6.73 9.03
C GLY A 361 3.76 -6.75 9.85
N ALA A 362 4.73 -7.53 9.44
CA ALA A 362 6.09 -7.49 9.96
C ALA A 362 7.07 -7.38 8.79
N PRO A 363 7.14 -6.22 8.10
CA PRO A 363 8.08 -6.04 6.98
C PRO A 363 9.54 -6.10 7.42
N LEU A 364 9.77 -6.17 8.72
CA LEU A 364 11.06 -6.25 9.39
C LEU A 364 10.92 -7.12 10.66
N PRO A 365 12.02 -7.64 11.23
CA PRO A 365 12.04 -8.35 12.50
C PRO A 365 11.49 -7.48 13.64
N VAL A 366 10.49 -7.99 14.36
CA VAL A 366 9.89 -7.34 15.54
C VAL A 366 9.86 -8.34 16.69
N ARG A 367 10.64 -8.05 17.73
CA ARG A 367 10.67 -8.82 18.98
C ARG A 367 9.88 -8.08 20.06
N GLY A 368 8.79 -8.69 20.53
CA GLY A 368 7.90 -8.16 21.56
C GLY A 368 8.28 -8.58 22.97
N ALA A 369 7.34 -8.38 23.91
CA ALA A 369 7.50 -8.74 25.30
C ALA A 369 7.77 -10.23 25.48
N GLY A 370 8.66 -10.59 26.42
CA GLY A 370 9.08 -11.97 26.64
C GLY A 370 9.80 -12.60 25.45
N GLY A 371 10.37 -11.81 24.55
CA GLY A 371 11.13 -12.27 23.39
C GLY A 371 10.29 -12.84 22.23
N ARG A 372 9.00 -12.58 22.19
CA ARG A 372 8.08 -13.04 21.13
C ARG A 372 8.47 -12.48 19.76
N GLU A 373 8.44 -13.31 18.74
CA GLU A 373 8.80 -12.95 17.37
C GLU A 373 7.54 -12.80 16.48
N LEU A 374 7.23 -11.58 16.07
CA LEU A 374 6.01 -11.26 15.32
C LEU A 374 5.94 -12.00 13.97
N GLY A 375 7.05 -12.14 13.28
CA GLY A 375 7.12 -12.86 12.01
C GLY A 375 6.75 -14.34 12.14
N ALA A 376 7.19 -14.99 13.22
CA ALA A 376 6.86 -16.39 13.52
C ALA A 376 5.36 -16.55 13.86
N GLU A 377 4.80 -15.62 14.65
CA GLU A 377 3.38 -15.64 15.01
C GLU A 377 2.47 -15.40 13.79
N TRP A 378 2.93 -14.62 12.82
CA TRP A 378 2.19 -14.28 11.61
C TRP A 378 2.46 -15.19 10.42
N ALA A 379 3.27 -16.24 10.58
CA ALA A 379 3.59 -17.19 9.50
C ALA A 379 2.36 -17.85 8.86
N ARG A 380 1.27 -18.03 9.63
CA ARG A 380 -0.01 -18.56 9.15
C ARG A 380 -1.04 -17.49 8.78
N GLY A 381 -0.66 -16.23 8.83
CA GLY A 381 -1.53 -15.10 8.52
C GLY A 381 -1.49 -14.04 9.62
N ALA A 382 -1.30 -12.80 9.20
CA ALA A 382 -1.19 -11.66 10.09
C ALA A 382 -2.51 -11.38 10.83
N GLN A 383 -2.43 -11.13 12.12
CA GLN A 383 -3.57 -10.85 13.00
C GLN A 383 -3.29 -9.65 13.91
N ALA A 384 -4.28 -8.79 14.06
CA ALA A 384 -4.22 -7.67 14.99
C ALA A 384 -5.60 -7.36 15.55
N TYR A 385 -5.65 -6.75 16.72
CA TYR A 385 -6.89 -6.22 17.28
C TYR A 385 -7.20 -4.88 16.61
N LYS A 386 -8.39 -4.78 15.99
CA LYS A 386 -8.84 -3.59 15.24
C LYS A 386 -7.81 -3.10 14.20
N SER A 387 -7.03 -4.03 13.63
CA SER A 387 -5.98 -3.71 12.65
C SER A 387 -4.83 -2.84 13.17
N VAL A 388 -4.76 -2.57 14.48
CA VAL A 388 -3.82 -1.59 15.06
C VAL A 388 -2.93 -2.19 16.13
N SER A 389 -3.47 -2.94 17.10
CA SER A 389 -2.70 -3.44 18.25
C SER A 389 -2.49 -4.95 18.19
N VAL A 390 -1.35 -5.43 18.68
CA VAL A 390 -0.99 -6.85 18.69
C VAL A 390 -0.71 -7.29 20.13
N ALA A 391 -1.27 -8.42 20.56
CA ALA A 391 -1.05 -8.97 21.89
C ALA A 391 0.38 -9.49 22.04
N GLY A 392 1.07 -9.11 23.11
CA GLY A 392 2.48 -9.40 23.35
C GLY A 392 3.43 -8.32 22.77
N TYR A 393 2.85 -7.22 22.25
CA TYR A 393 3.63 -6.09 21.70
C TYR A 393 3.13 -4.78 22.28
N PRO A 394 3.48 -4.47 23.54
CA PRO A 394 3.01 -3.28 24.24
C PRO A 394 3.41 -2.01 23.48
N ASN A 395 2.53 -1.00 23.41
CA ASN A 395 2.77 0.29 22.77
C ASN A 395 3.23 0.22 21.30
N LEU A 396 3.09 -0.94 20.62
CA LEU A 396 3.28 -1.07 19.18
C LEU A 396 1.95 -0.90 18.48
N TYR A 397 1.91 0.03 17.55
CA TYR A 397 0.71 0.35 16.77
C TYR A 397 0.99 0.20 15.28
N LEU A 398 0.04 -0.38 14.57
CA LEU A 398 0.10 -0.57 13.13
C LEU A 398 -0.83 0.42 12.44
N THR A 399 -0.36 1.03 11.38
CA THR A 399 -1.23 1.68 10.40
C THR A 399 -1.35 0.78 9.19
N PHE A 400 -2.54 0.70 8.62
CA PHE A 400 -2.83 -0.21 7.52
C PHE A 400 -2.50 -1.68 7.86
N GLY A 401 -2.69 -2.05 9.14
CA GLY A 401 -2.43 -3.40 9.63
C GLY A 401 -3.44 -4.43 9.14
N PRO A 402 -3.37 -5.68 9.61
CA PRO A 402 -4.21 -6.79 9.16
C PRO A 402 -5.70 -6.45 9.15
N ASN A 403 -6.40 -6.87 8.09
CA ASN A 403 -7.84 -6.65 7.90
C ASN A 403 -8.28 -5.17 7.92
N SER A 404 -7.48 -4.28 7.33
CA SER A 404 -7.85 -2.88 7.12
C SER A 404 -7.93 -2.47 5.65
N GLY A 405 -7.67 -3.37 4.73
CA GLY A 405 -7.70 -3.10 3.29
C GLY A 405 -9.10 -2.70 2.81
N PRO A 406 -9.26 -1.52 2.16
CA PRO A 406 -10.54 -1.11 1.60
C PRO A 406 -10.80 -1.82 0.27
N GLY A 407 -11.99 -2.40 0.12
CA GLY A 407 -12.41 -2.99 -1.15
C GLY A 407 -13.09 -2.00 -2.09
N HIS A 408 -13.57 -0.88 -1.57
CA HIS A 408 -14.51 0.01 -2.26
C HIS A 408 -14.28 1.50 -2.01
N ASN A 409 -13.54 1.87 -0.98
CA ASN A 409 -13.37 3.25 -0.53
C ASN A 409 -11.89 3.66 -0.47
N SER A 410 -11.62 4.91 -0.13
CA SER A 410 -10.26 5.42 0.01
C SER A 410 -9.51 4.78 1.18
N ALA A 411 -8.27 4.37 0.94
CA ALA A 411 -7.35 3.91 1.98
C ALA A 411 -7.17 4.96 3.09
N LEU A 412 -7.19 6.25 2.73
CA LEU A 412 -7.02 7.33 3.70
C LEU A 412 -8.17 7.42 4.71
N VAL A 413 -9.40 7.05 4.32
CA VAL A 413 -10.54 7.01 5.25
C VAL A 413 -10.32 5.98 6.36
N TYR A 414 -9.81 4.80 6.00
CA TYR A 414 -9.46 3.76 6.99
C TYR A 414 -8.27 4.18 7.84
N MET A 415 -7.27 4.75 7.19
CA MET A 415 -6.05 5.23 7.84
C MET A 415 -6.32 6.34 8.86
N GLU A 416 -7.14 7.33 8.52
CA GLU A 416 -7.55 8.40 9.46
C GLU A 416 -8.21 7.81 10.72
N SER A 417 -9.07 6.80 10.54
CA SER A 417 -9.71 6.12 11.67
C SER A 417 -8.69 5.39 12.57
N GLN A 418 -7.67 4.77 11.97
CA GLN A 418 -6.57 4.14 12.71
C GLN A 418 -5.72 5.17 13.44
N ILE A 419 -5.36 6.26 12.77
CA ILE A 419 -4.60 7.37 13.35
C ILE A 419 -5.30 7.92 14.58
N ASP A 420 -6.60 8.19 14.49
CA ASP A 420 -7.39 8.69 15.62
C ASP A 420 -7.45 7.69 16.78
N TYR A 421 -7.45 6.39 16.48
CA TYR A 421 -7.37 5.35 17.51
C TYR A 421 -6.01 5.32 18.19
N ILE A 422 -4.93 5.39 17.43
CA ILE A 422 -3.55 5.41 17.93
C ILE A 422 -3.32 6.65 18.81
N VAL A 423 -3.75 7.82 18.36
CA VAL A 423 -3.65 9.07 19.14
C VAL A 423 -4.38 8.92 20.48
N ARG A 424 -5.58 8.32 20.50
CA ARG A 424 -6.29 8.06 21.77
C ARG A 424 -5.53 7.09 22.67
N ALA A 425 -4.91 6.05 22.12
CA ALA A 425 -4.12 5.11 22.91
C ALA A 425 -2.90 5.77 23.54
N ILE A 426 -2.14 6.55 22.77
CA ILE A 426 -0.94 7.27 23.26
C ILE A 426 -1.33 8.36 24.27
N ARG A 427 -2.42 9.10 24.02
CA ARG A 427 -2.94 10.04 25.04
C ARG A 427 -3.32 9.33 26.34
N THR A 428 -3.95 8.16 26.25
CA THR A 428 -4.31 7.37 27.45
C THR A 428 -3.07 6.96 28.23
N LEU A 429 -1.98 6.55 27.56
CA LEU A 429 -0.70 6.28 28.21
C LEU A 429 -0.19 7.51 28.97
N ARG A 430 -0.15 8.66 28.32
CA ARG A 430 0.34 9.92 28.89
C ARG A 430 -0.54 10.40 30.04
N ASP A 431 -1.85 10.53 29.80
CA ASP A 431 -2.79 11.15 30.74
C ASP A 431 -2.97 10.31 32.00
N ARG A 432 -2.80 8.99 31.92
CA ARG A 432 -2.85 8.04 33.05
C ARG A 432 -1.48 7.67 33.61
N LYS A 433 -0.40 8.23 33.05
CA LYS A 433 1.00 7.96 33.44
C LYS A 433 1.34 6.45 33.38
N LEU A 434 0.79 5.75 32.39
CA LEU A 434 1.04 4.33 32.18
C LEU A 434 2.37 4.14 31.43
N ARG A 435 3.13 3.11 31.78
CA ARG A 435 4.35 2.73 31.05
C ARG A 435 4.01 1.98 29.78
N TRP A 436 2.98 1.15 29.82
CA TRP A 436 2.57 0.35 28.67
C TRP A 436 1.06 0.11 28.66
N LEU A 437 0.56 -0.10 27.42
CA LEU A 437 -0.79 -0.49 27.09
C LEU A 437 -0.72 -1.63 26.06
N GLU A 438 -1.25 -2.80 26.41
CA GLU A 438 -1.19 -4.00 25.57
C GLU A 438 -2.59 -4.59 25.41
N VAL A 439 -2.98 -4.92 24.18
CA VAL A 439 -4.24 -5.60 23.95
C VAL A 439 -4.18 -7.03 24.52
N ARG A 440 -5.26 -7.47 25.14
CA ARG A 440 -5.39 -8.82 25.66
C ARG A 440 -5.48 -9.86 24.54
N GLY A 441 -4.77 -10.98 24.66
CA GLY A 441 -4.76 -12.04 23.65
C GLY A 441 -6.16 -12.60 23.35
N ASP A 442 -7.02 -12.75 24.38
CA ASP A 442 -8.41 -13.20 24.21
C ASP A 442 -9.27 -12.18 23.46
N ALA A 443 -9.07 -10.89 23.67
CA ALA A 443 -9.76 -9.82 22.94
C ALA A 443 -9.34 -9.80 21.46
N GLN A 444 -8.04 -9.91 21.17
CA GLN A 444 -7.53 -10.04 19.81
C GLN A 444 -8.09 -11.29 19.12
N ALA A 445 -8.09 -12.44 19.79
CA ALA A 445 -8.58 -13.69 19.23
C ALA A 445 -10.10 -13.63 18.93
N ARG A 446 -10.91 -13.06 19.84
CA ARG A 446 -12.35 -12.84 19.59
C ARG A 446 -12.58 -11.95 18.38
N TYR A 447 -11.83 -10.85 18.28
CA TYR A 447 -11.93 -9.93 17.16
C TYR A 447 -11.62 -10.63 15.83
N ASN A 448 -10.48 -11.33 15.75
CA ASN A 448 -10.06 -11.99 14.50
C ASN A 448 -11.02 -13.11 14.09
N ARG A 449 -11.54 -13.93 15.04
CA ARG A 449 -12.59 -14.91 14.72
C ARG A 449 -13.84 -14.26 14.12
N SER A 450 -14.26 -13.12 14.67
CA SER A 450 -15.41 -12.36 14.13
C SER A 450 -15.15 -11.85 12.73
N ILE A 451 -13.96 -11.31 12.46
CA ILE A 451 -13.55 -10.80 11.15
C ILE A 451 -13.52 -11.94 10.13
N GLN A 452 -12.89 -13.08 10.43
CA GLN A 452 -12.81 -14.21 9.51
C GLN A 452 -14.20 -14.82 9.20
N LYS A 453 -15.08 -14.92 10.20
CA LYS A 453 -16.48 -15.35 10.01
C LYS A 453 -17.24 -14.44 9.03
N ARG A 454 -16.97 -13.14 9.07
CA ARG A 454 -17.57 -12.16 8.14
C ARG A 454 -16.93 -12.25 6.75
N LEU A 455 -15.61 -12.40 6.67
CA LEU A 455 -14.85 -12.54 5.43
C LEU A 455 -15.28 -13.76 4.61
N ALA A 456 -15.59 -14.88 5.27
CA ALA A 456 -16.10 -16.08 4.61
C ALA A 456 -17.36 -15.84 3.75
N LYS A 457 -18.12 -14.78 4.04
CA LYS A 457 -19.35 -14.40 3.33
C LYS A 457 -19.15 -13.33 2.26
N THR A 458 -17.90 -12.99 1.93
CA THR A 458 -17.58 -11.91 1.00
C THR A 458 -17.17 -12.45 -0.38
N ASN A 459 -17.27 -11.58 -1.38
CA ASN A 459 -16.79 -11.86 -2.74
C ASN A 459 -15.29 -12.15 -2.78
N TRP A 460 -14.51 -11.68 -1.82
CA TRP A 460 -13.06 -11.94 -1.73
C TRP A 460 -12.73 -13.41 -1.47
N ASN A 461 -13.66 -14.15 -0.86
CA ASN A 461 -13.52 -15.57 -0.58
C ASN A 461 -14.35 -16.45 -1.54
N SER A 462 -14.75 -15.92 -2.72
CA SER A 462 -15.57 -16.65 -3.70
C SER A 462 -14.80 -17.60 -4.62
N GLY A 463 -13.56 -17.97 -4.26
CA GLY A 463 -12.78 -19.03 -4.93
C GLY A 463 -11.75 -18.55 -5.96
N CYS A 464 -11.61 -17.23 -6.23
CA CYS A 464 -10.53 -16.76 -7.09
C CYS A 464 -9.19 -16.70 -6.35
N LYS A 465 -8.10 -17.02 -7.05
CA LYS A 465 -6.74 -16.78 -6.53
C LYS A 465 -6.45 -15.28 -6.52
N SER A 466 -6.36 -14.70 -5.34
CA SER A 466 -6.13 -13.27 -5.12
C SER A 466 -5.00 -13.06 -4.12
N TRP A 467 -4.26 -11.96 -4.25
CA TRP A 467 -3.27 -11.54 -3.26
C TRP A 467 -3.88 -11.11 -1.90
N TYR A 468 -5.20 -11.10 -1.80
CA TYR A 468 -5.90 -10.89 -0.52
C TYR A 468 -5.77 -12.09 0.42
N LEU A 469 -5.51 -13.28 -0.14
CA LEU A 469 -5.48 -14.55 0.58
C LEU A 469 -4.05 -15.08 0.71
N THR A 470 -3.75 -15.68 1.85
CA THR A 470 -2.57 -16.52 2.02
C THR A 470 -2.71 -17.83 1.23
N GLY A 471 -1.66 -18.60 1.12
CA GLY A 471 -1.69 -19.87 0.36
C GLY A 471 -2.71 -20.89 0.84
N ASP A 472 -3.04 -20.85 2.15
CA ASP A 472 -4.06 -21.69 2.80
C ASP A 472 -5.47 -21.06 2.81
N GLY A 473 -5.66 -19.90 2.13
CA GLY A 473 -6.96 -19.24 1.98
C GLY A 473 -7.35 -18.30 3.13
N TYR A 474 -6.45 -18.02 4.08
CA TYR A 474 -6.71 -17.04 5.13
C TYR A 474 -6.66 -15.61 4.56
N ASN A 475 -7.65 -14.78 4.88
CA ASN A 475 -7.71 -13.39 4.43
C ASN A 475 -7.17 -12.45 5.52
N ALA A 476 -5.90 -12.10 5.41
CA ALA A 476 -5.25 -11.17 6.32
C ALA A 476 -5.41 -9.70 5.92
N THR A 477 -5.96 -9.41 4.74
CA THR A 477 -5.86 -8.08 4.12
C THR A 477 -7.13 -7.25 4.25
N MET A 478 -8.29 -7.81 3.88
CA MET A 478 -9.50 -7.03 3.63
C MET A 478 -10.35 -6.83 4.89
N TYR A 479 -11.02 -5.66 4.98
CA TYR A 479 -12.03 -5.41 6.00
C TYR A 479 -13.42 -5.76 5.49
N PRO A 480 -14.16 -6.70 6.14
CA PRO A 480 -15.45 -7.19 5.64
C PRO A 480 -16.63 -6.31 6.03
N GLY A 481 -16.65 -5.06 5.55
CA GLY A 481 -17.74 -4.15 5.86
C GLY A 481 -17.55 -2.75 5.32
N PHE A 482 -18.52 -1.90 5.63
CA PHE A 482 -18.53 -0.50 5.26
C PHE A 482 -17.41 0.30 5.96
N ALA A 483 -16.89 1.33 5.29
CA ALA A 483 -15.92 2.24 5.89
C ALA A 483 -16.51 2.98 7.10
N THR A 484 -17.80 3.32 7.05
CA THR A 484 -18.54 3.91 8.18
C THR A 484 -18.54 2.97 9.40
N GLN A 485 -18.72 1.66 9.19
CA GLN A 485 -18.69 0.67 10.26
C GLN A 485 -17.29 0.56 10.87
N TYR A 486 -16.24 0.57 10.01
CA TYR A 486 -14.86 0.60 10.46
C TYR A 486 -14.56 1.83 11.33
N ALA A 487 -14.93 3.01 10.84
CA ALA A 487 -14.73 4.27 11.57
C ALA A 487 -15.43 4.28 12.95
N ARG A 488 -16.67 3.79 13.02
CA ARG A 488 -17.40 3.64 14.31
C ARG A 488 -16.69 2.71 15.27
N GLN A 489 -16.19 1.58 14.76
CA GLN A 489 -15.44 0.60 15.56
C GLN A 489 -14.13 1.19 16.09
N MET A 490 -13.44 2.00 15.28
CA MET A 490 -12.21 2.69 15.64
C MET A 490 -12.46 3.90 16.55
N GLY A 491 -13.68 4.41 16.62
CA GLY A 491 -14.07 5.58 17.43
C GLY A 491 -13.92 5.39 18.95
N LYS A 492 -13.76 4.17 19.46
CA LYS A 492 -13.68 3.88 20.90
C LYS A 492 -12.46 3.02 21.23
N LEU A 493 -11.63 3.49 22.16
CA LEU A 493 -10.61 2.69 22.85
C LEU A 493 -11.27 2.05 24.08
N ASN A 494 -11.59 0.75 23.99
CA ASN A 494 -12.17 0.01 25.12
C ASN A 494 -11.05 -0.55 26.00
N LEU A 495 -10.79 0.07 27.14
CA LEU A 495 -9.72 -0.33 28.04
C LEU A 495 -9.94 -1.70 28.70
N ARG A 496 -11.17 -2.25 28.69
CA ARG A 496 -11.44 -3.63 29.15
C ARG A 496 -10.76 -4.69 28.28
N ASP A 497 -10.47 -4.36 27.02
CA ASP A 497 -9.77 -5.22 26.07
C ASP A 497 -8.24 -5.10 26.16
N TYR A 498 -7.74 -4.26 27.10
CA TYR A 498 -6.32 -4.00 27.29
C TYR A 498 -5.87 -4.38 28.71
N ARG A 499 -4.58 -4.65 28.82
CA ARG A 499 -3.82 -4.63 30.08
C ARG A 499 -2.94 -3.38 30.05
N ALA A 500 -2.62 -2.83 31.20
CA ALA A 500 -1.81 -1.63 31.35
C ALA A 500 -0.97 -1.72 32.64
N GLY A 501 0.19 -1.05 32.65
CA GLY A 501 1.07 -0.97 33.80
C GLY A 501 1.96 0.25 33.79
#